data_8a88a1384d0a7a52eb3d2f378ff38e07
#
_entry.id   8a88a1384d0a7a52eb3d2f378ff38e07
#
_cell.length_a   1.000
_cell.length_b   1.000
_cell.length_c   1.000
_cell.angle_alpha   90.00
_cell.angle_beta   90.00
_cell.angle_gamma   90.00
#
_symmetry.space_group_name_H-M   'P 1'
#
loop_
_entity.id
_entity.type
_entity.pdbx_description
1 polymer ?
#
loop_
_entity_poly.entity_id
_entity_poly.type
_entity_poly.pdbx_seq_one_letter_code
_entity_poly.pdbx_strand_id
1 'polypeptide(L)'
;MLPGVYTAVKKDGTVYYRASITCKNKHISLGSYALESLANQAYTEAEHFLRDAFVPLEYALAHRSALSFDKTVTLINFRDNGVYIKTPIYLRKNYFEYYLTSTLVLKFDIDDLFYYSSHRIQKRGGHLFVSDYGMQYSILSRYGIKNHGVPGKDFLFVNEDPTDYRYSNIKIINPYAGVTRLTENGKTVYQAKIHINGYFSLGIYEQDYLAAIAYNKACDLAKGMGIAKEFPVNYIDFLSASEYADLYSDLILPEKYAAYLSSFLHR
;
A
#
# COMPACT_ATOMS: atom_id res chain seq x y z
N MET A 1 38.10 -20.10 8.34
CA MET A 1 36.85 -19.37 8.08
C MET A 1 37.13 -18.30 7.05
N LEU A 2 36.33 -18.24 5.99
CA LEU A 2 36.52 -17.26 4.91
C LEU A 2 36.21 -15.83 5.36
N PRO A 3 36.76 -14.78 4.72
CA PRO A 3 36.50 -13.39 5.09
C PRO A 3 35.02 -13.05 5.15
N GLY A 4 34.59 -12.27 6.16
CA GLY A 4 33.23 -11.83 6.33
C GLY A 4 32.21 -12.90 6.74
N VAL A 5 32.67 -14.14 7.04
CA VAL A 5 31.82 -15.29 7.37
C VAL A 5 31.96 -15.69 8.83
N TYR A 6 30.83 -16.07 9.44
CA TYR A 6 30.75 -16.55 10.82
C TYR A 6 29.88 -17.81 10.87
N THR A 7 30.37 -18.86 11.54
CA THR A 7 29.59 -20.08 11.77
C THR A 7 28.55 -19.84 12.86
N ALA A 8 27.34 -20.36 12.67
CA ALA A 8 26.29 -20.37 13.65
C ALA A 8 25.54 -21.71 13.65
N VAL A 9 24.89 -22.05 14.76
CA VAL A 9 24.18 -23.33 14.94
C VAL A 9 22.74 -23.02 15.33
N LYS A 10 21.79 -23.68 14.68
CA LYS A 10 20.35 -23.62 15.04
C LYS A 10 20.08 -24.47 16.28
N LYS A 11 18.90 -24.32 16.87
CA LYS A 11 18.46 -25.10 18.04
C LYS A 11 18.41 -26.63 17.78
N ASP A 12 18.21 -27.02 16.53
CA ASP A 12 18.18 -28.41 16.06
C ASP A 12 19.57 -29.00 15.74
N GLY A 13 20.67 -28.24 16.03
CA GLY A 13 22.04 -28.65 15.74
C GLY A 13 22.51 -28.36 14.31
N THR A 14 21.66 -27.83 13.42
CA THR A 14 22.05 -27.53 12.03
C THR A 14 23.02 -26.37 12.00
N VAL A 15 24.19 -26.59 11.38
CA VAL A 15 25.21 -25.56 11.14
C VAL A 15 24.82 -24.71 9.93
N TYR A 16 24.99 -23.38 10.04
CA TYR A 16 24.82 -22.43 8.96
C TYR A 16 25.84 -21.30 9.07
N TYR A 17 25.96 -20.52 8.01
CA TYR A 17 26.96 -19.46 7.89
C TYR A 17 26.32 -18.11 7.74
N ARG A 18 26.76 -17.14 8.53
CA ARG A 18 26.32 -15.75 8.44
C ARG A 18 27.36 -14.93 7.71
N ALA A 19 26.93 -14.12 6.76
CA ALA A 19 27.79 -13.11 6.13
C ALA A 19 27.47 -11.72 6.68
N SER A 20 28.52 -10.93 6.92
CA SER A 20 28.39 -9.53 7.33
C SER A 20 29.57 -8.70 6.86
N ILE A 21 29.35 -7.39 6.72
CA ILE A 21 30.36 -6.41 6.34
C ILE A 21 30.23 -5.17 7.22
N THR A 22 31.35 -4.50 7.49
CA THR A 22 31.37 -3.20 8.15
C THR A 22 31.71 -2.12 7.14
N CYS A 23 30.83 -1.15 6.98
CA CYS A 23 31.01 0.00 6.08
C CYS A 23 30.55 1.28 6.77
N LYS A 24 31.34 2.36 6.66
CA LYS A 24 31.03 3.67 7.29
C LYS A 24 30.65 3.52 8.78
N ASN A 25 31.42 2.75 9.54
CA ASN A 25 31.21 2.41 10.96
C ASN A 25 29.89 1.68 11.27
N LYS A 26 29.22 1.14 10.27
CA LYS A 26 27.99 0.36 10.44
C LYS A 26 28.24 -1.10 10.13
N HIS A 27 27.93 -1.98 11.09
CA HIS A 27 27.91 -3.42 10.88
C HIS A 27 26.60 -3.82 10.18
N ILE A 28 26.72 -4.47 9.01
CA ILE A 28 25.59 -4.83 8.14
C ILE A 28 25.58 -6.35 7.94
N SER A 29 24.48 -6.98 8.35
CA SER A 29 24.23 -8.39 8.03
C SER A 29 23.86 -8.52 6.55
N LEU A 30 24.53 -9.44 5.85
CA LEU A 30 24.31 -9.74 4.44
C LEU A 30 23.35 -10.92 4.23
N GLY A 31 23.18 -11.76 5.24
CA GLY A 31 22.30 -12.91 5.19
C GLY A 31 22.85 -14.12 5.93
N SER A 32 22.10 -15.23 5.82
CA SER A 32 22.47 -16.54 6.35
C SER A 32 22.39 -17.59 5.23
N TYR A 33 23.39 -18.47 5.17
CA TYR A 33 23.63 -19.37 4.05
C TYR A 33 23.88 -20.79 4.57
N ALA A 34 23.53 -21.78 3.77
CA ALA A 34 23.80 -23.18 4.10
C ALA A 34 25.27 -23.56 3.91
N LEU A 35 25.98 -22.85 3.04
CA LEU A 35 27.38 -23.12 2.69
C LEU A 35 28.25 -21.90 3.02
N GLU A 36 29.49 -22.18 3.53
CA GLU A 36 30.48 -21.14 3.80
C GLU A 36 30.88 -20.38 2.53
N SER A 37 31.01 -21.08 1.40
CA SER A 37 31.32 -20.49 0.10
C SER A 37 30.27 -19.45 -0.37
N LEU A 38 28.98 -19.73 -0.20
CA LEU A 38 27.92 -18.80 -0.54
C LEU A 38 27.90 -17.58 0.37
N ALA A 39 28.17 -17.77 1.67
CA ALA A 39 28.29 -16.67 2.62
C ALA A 39 29.48 -15.76 2.26
N ASN A 40 30.63 -16.35 1.89
CA ASN A 40 31.79 -15.59 1.44
C ASN A 40 31.55 -14.90 0.10
N GLN A 41 30.86 -15.54 -0.84
CA GLN A 41 30.47 -14.92 -2.10
C GLN A 41 29.61 -13.68 -1.88
N ALA A 42 28.62 -13.75 -0.98
CA ALA A 42 27.81 -12.58 -0.61
C ALA A 42 28.63 -11.46 0.01
N TYR A 43 29.64 -11.79 0.81
CA TYR A 43 30.57 -10.82 1.34
C TYR A 43 31.41 -10.15 0.23
N THR A 44 31.97 -10.93 -0.69
CA THR A 44 32.78 -10.43 -1.80
C THR A 44 31.97 -9.53 -2.73
N GLU A 45 30.74 -9.93 -3.06
CA GLU A 45 29.79 -9.10 -3.83
C GLU A 45 29.51 -7.77 -3.11
N ALA A 46 29.20 -7.83 -1.81
CA ALA A 46 28.93 -6.62 -1.02
C ALA A 46 30.14 -5.70 -0.96
N GLU A 47 31.34 -6.27 -0.80
CA GLU A 47 32.59 -5.52 -0.77
C GLU A 47 32.83 -4.81 -2.12
N HIS A 48 32.67 -5.53 -3.24
CA HIS A 48 32.78 -4.96 -4.57
C HIS A 48 31.78 -3.81 -4.79
N PHE A 49 30.51 -4.03 -4.49
CA PHE A 49 29.47 -3.02 -4.69
C PHE A 49 29.64 -1.79 -3.78
N LEU A 50 30.19 -1.93 -2.60
CA LEU A 50 30.43 -0.82 -1.68
C LEU A 50 31.70 -0.03 -1.96
N ARG A 51 32.75 -0.68 -2.51
CA ARG A 51 34.03 -0.02 -2.82
C ARG A 51 34.01 0.70 -4.16
N ASP A 52 33.33 0.14 -5.16
CA ASP A 52 33.28 0.71 -6.50
C ASP A 52 32.07 1.63 -6.66
N ALA A 53 32.33 2.95 -6.58
CA ALA A 53 31.30 3.97 -6.75
C ALA A 53 30.73 4.05 -8.19
N PHE A 54 31.42 3.46 -9.17
CA PHE A 54 30.99 3.46 -10.57
C PHE A 54 30.04 2.31 -10.92
N VAL A 55 29.84 1.33 -10.02
CA VAL A 55 28.87 0.26 -10.21
C VAL A 55 27.44 0.81 -10.03
N PRO A 56 26.64 0.98 -11.11
CA PRO A 56 25.28 1.45 -10.96
C PRO A 56 24.37 0.39 -10.34
N LEU A 57 23.25 0.82 -9.74
CA LEU A 57 22.30 -0.09 -9.08
C LEU A 57 21.80 -1.18 -10.03
N GLU A 58 21.45 -0.83 -11.25
CA GLU A 58 20.95 -1.76 -12.26
C GLU A 58 21.99 -2.86 -12.59
N TYR A 59 23.26 -2.49 -12.68
CA TYR A 59 24.33 -3.45 -12.89
C TYR A 59 24.46 -4.40 -11.68
N ALA A 60 24.49 -3.86 -10.47
CA ALA A 60 24.56 -4.67 -9.24
C ALA A 60 23.38 -5.63 -9.13
N LEU A 61 22.17 -5.19 -9.48
CA LEU A 61 20.97 -6.03 -9.49
C LEU A 61 21.02 -7.15 -10.54
N ALA A 62 21.63 -6.90 -11.70
CA ALA A 62 21.78 -7.90 -12.76
C ALA A 62 22.87 -8.94 -12.46
N HIS A 63 23.95 -8.56 -11.78
CA HIS A 63 25.13 -9.38 -11.58
C HIS A 63 25.30 -9.96 -10.17
N ARG A 64 24.34 -9.69 -9.26
CA ARG A 64 24.31 -10.36 -7.94
C ARG A 64 24.05 -11.85 -8.11
N SER A 65 24.64 -12.67 -7.27
CA SER A 65 24.41 -14.11 -7.26
C SER A 65 24.09 -14.65 -5.87
N ALA A 66 24.81 -14.23 -4.84
CA ALA A 66 24.59 -14.66 -3.46
C ALA A 66 23.83 -13.61 -2.62
N LEU A 67 24.00 -12.32 -2.89
CA LEU A 67 23.23 -11.28 -2.20
C LEU A 67 21.75 -11.31 -2.60
N SER A 68 20.89 -11.12 -1.60
CA SER A 68 19.45 -10.93 -1.89
C SER A 68 19.21 -9.62 -2.65
N PHE A 69 18.14 -9.59 -3.44
CA PHE A 69 17.70 -8.40 -4.18
C PHE A 69 17.60 -7.16 -3.28
N ASP A 70 16.84 -7.28 -2.19
CA ASP A 70 16.63 -6.18 -1.24
C ASP A 70 17.95 -5.69 -0.64
N LYS A 71 18.84 -6.62 -0.30
CA LYS A 71 20.14 -6.28 0.30
C LYS A 71 21.02 -5.52 -0.69
N THR A 72 20.99 -5.87 -1.97
CA THR A 72 21.74 -5.17 -3.01
C THR A 72 21.26 -3.72 -3.12
N VAL A 73 19.95 -3.47 -3.20
CA VAL A 73 19.39 -2.12 -3.22
C VAL A 73 19.82 -1.32 -1.98
N THR A 74 19.68 -1.94 -0.79
CA THR A 74 20.07 -1.32 0.49
C THR A 74 21.53 -0.92 0.54
N LEU A 75 22.44 -1.77 0.05
CA LEU A 75 23.88 -1.52 0.08
C LEU A 75 24.27 -0.40 -0.89
N ILE A 76 23.74 -0.43 -2.11
CA ILE A 76 24.02 0.61 -3.11
C ILE A 76 23.43 1.96 -2.64
N ASN A 77 22.20 1.97 -2.10
CA ASN A 77 21.65 3.20 -1.50
C ASN A 77 22.55 3.72 -0.37
N PHE A 78 23.03 2.85 0.52
CA PHE A 78 23.90 3.26 1.62
C PHE A 78 25.25 3.80 1.13
N ARG A 79 25.82 3.21 0.08
CA ARG A 79 27.02 3.72 -0.57
C ARG A 79 26.83 5.13 -1.11
N ASP A 80 25.78 5.32 -1.91
CA ASP A 80 25.56 6.53 -2.69
C ASP A 80 24.97 7.68 -1.87
N ASN A 81 24.02 7.37 -1.00
CA ASN A 81 23.24 8.36 -0.24
C ASN A 81 23.64 8.47 1.25
N GLY A 82 24.50 7.59 1.75
CA GLY A 82 24.97 7.62 3.14
C GLY A 82 23.94 7.17 4.19
N VAL A 83 22.71 6.85 3.78
CA VAL A 83 21.62 6.46 4.66
C VAL A 83 21.32 4.97 4.52
N TYR A 84 21.44 4.22 5.62
CA TYR A 84 21.12 2.80 5.63
C TYR A 84 19.63 2.59 5.90
N ILE A 85 18.91 2.09 4.91
CA ILE A 85 17.48 1.77 4.97
C ILE A 85 17.33 0.25 4.82
N LYS A 86 16.55 -0.40 5.69
CA LYS A 86 16.41 -1.87 5.69
C LYS A 86 15.52 -2.39 4.56
N THR A 87 14.55 -1.62 4.15
CA THR A 87 13.67 -1.92 3.01
C THR A 87 14.38 -1.56 1.69
N PRO A 88 13.99 -2.16 0.55
CA PRO A 88 14.68 -1.95 -0.72
C PRO A 88 14.37 -0.58 -1.35
N ILE A 89 14.82 0.47 -0.68
CA ILE A 89 14.64 1.87 -1.06
C ILE A 89 15.94 2.43 -1.60
N TYR A 90 15.86 3.14 -2.72
CA TYR A 90 16.93 3.96 -3.27
C TYR A 90 16.48 5.42 -3.29
N LEU A 91 17.23 6.29 -2.58
CA LEU A 91 16.94 7.70 -2.47
C LEU A 91 17.32 8.44 -3.75
N ARG A 92 16.44 9.30 -4.22
CA ARG A 92 16.66 10.32 -5.24
C ARG A 92 16.62 11.71 -4.59
N LYS A 93 16.85 12.76 -5.36
CA LYS A 93 16.95 14.13 -4.82
C LYS A 93 15.69 14.58 -4.05
N ASN A 94 14.49 14.34 -4.61
CA ASN A 94 13.21 14.84 -4.08
C ASN A 94 12.16 13.74 -3.87
N TYR A 95 12.49 12.48 -4.14
CA TYR A 95 11.62 11.32 -4.01
C TYR A 95 12.47 10.09 -3.72
N PHE A 96 11.85 8.96 -3.51
CA PHE A 96 12.56 7.68 -3.46
C PHE A 96 11.90 6.64 -4.34
N GLU A 97 12.69 5.66 -4.70
CA GLU A 97 12.27 4.47 -5.44
C GLU A 97 12.23 3.28 -4.49
N TYR A 98 11.10 2.59 -4.47
CA TYR A 98 10.92 1.35 -3.72
C TYR A 98 10.94 0.17 -4.70
N TYR A 99 11.95 -0.67 -4.61
CA TYR A 99 12.19 -1.78 -5.50
C TYR A 99 11.47 -3.04 -5.01
N LEU A 100 10.29 -3.35 -5.56
CA LEU A 100 9.60 -4.62 -5.28
C LEU A 100 10.23 -5.79 -6.03
N THR A 101 10.58 -5.57 -7.30
CA THR A 101 11.32 -6.49 -8.17
C THR A 101 12.21 -5.68 -9.11
N SER A 102 13.03 -6.35 -9.93
CA SER A 102 13.85 -5.67 -10.96
C SER A 102 13.01 -4.93 -12.00
N THR A 103 11.74 -5.30 -12.19
CA THR A 103 10.83 -4.72 -13.19
C THR A 103 9.70 -3.92 -12.57
N LEU A 104 9.52 -3.96 -11.24
CA LEU A 104 8.48 -3.21 -10.55
C LEU A 104 9.11 -2.31 -9.50
N VAL A 105 9.28 -1.05 -9.85
CA VAL A 105 9.85 0.00 -9.02
C VAL A 105 8.79 1.07 -8.80
N LEU A 106 8.45 1.33 -7.55
CA LEU A 106 7.45 2.34 -7.17
C LEU A 106 8.16 3.64 -6.79
N LYS A 107 7.58 4.78 -7.13
CA LYS A 107 8.07 6.11 -6.77
C LYS A 107 7.17 6.72 -5.71
N PHE A 108 7.76 7.28 -4.67
CA PHE A 108 7.06 7.95 -3.57
C PHE A 108 7.71 9.28 -3.22
N ASP A 109 6.94 10.20 -2.67
CA ASP A 109 7.50 11.43 -2.11
C ASP A 109 8.39 11.15 -0.90
N ILE A 110 9.36 12.03 -0.67
CA ILE A 110 10.31 11.89 0.44
C ILE A 110 9.61 11.89 1.81
N ASP A 111 8.45 12.50 1.93
CA ASP A 111 7.65 12.56 3.16
C ASP A 111 7.17 11.17 3.62
N ASP A 112 7.02 10.23 2.70
CA ASP A 112 6.66 8.84 3.00
C ASP A 112 7.86 7.96 3.37
N LEU A 113 9.09 8.49 3.30
CA LEU A 113 10.30 7.70 3.55
C LEU A 113 10.32 7.08 4.95
N PHE A 114 9.95 7.84 5.97
CA PHE A 114 9.94 7.33 7.34
C PHE A 114 9.04 6.11 7.48
N TYR A 115 7.87 6.15 6.88
CA TYR A 115 6.91 5.04 6.90
C TYR A 115 7.46 3.81 6.17
N TYR A 116 7.83 3.93 4.89
CA TYR A 116 8.28 2.80 4.09
C TYR A 116 9.69 2.29 4.43
N SER A 117 10.49 3.05 5.17
CA SER A 117 11.77 2.57 5.69
C SER A 117 11.62 1.43 6.72
N SER A 118 10.47 1.36 7.39
CA SER A 118 10.13 0.36 8.41
C SER A 118 9.00 -0.59 8.00
N HIS A 119 8.15 -0.20 7.05
CA HIS A 119 7.01 -0.99 6.56
C HIS A 119 7.30 -1.54 5.16
N ARG A 120 7.46 -2.86 5.09
CA ARG A 120 7.72 -3.53 3.81
C ARG A 120 6.46 -3.60 2.97
N ILE A 121 6.54 -3.08 1.73
CA ILE A 121 5.47 -3.23 0.75
C ILE A 121 5.44 -4.68 0.23
N GLN A 122 4.25 -5.25 0.18
CA GLN A 122 3.96 -6.59 -0.33
C GLN A 122 2.92 -6.48 -1.46
N LYS A 123 2.90 -7.49 -2.35
CA LYS A 123 1.92 -7.57 -3.43
C LYS A 123 1.18 -8.91 -3.36
N ARG A 124 -0.16 -8.86 -3.41
CA ARG A 124 -1.02 -10.05 -3.48
C ARG A 124 -2.24 -9.77 -4.34
N GLY A 125 -2.53 -10.64 -5.31
CA GLY A 125 -3.69 -10.47 -6.20
C GLY A 125 -3.73 -9.13 -6.93
N GLY A 126 -2.57 -8.56 -7.28
CA GLY A 126 -2.47 -7.25 -7.91
C GLY A 126 -2.47 -6.06 -6.94
N HIS A 127 -2.82 -6.26 -5.66
CA HIS A 127 -2.88 -5.20 -4.65
C HIS A 127 -1.55 -5.05 -3.90
N LEU A 128 -1.17 -3.79 -3.67
CA LEU A 128 -0.01 -3.39 -2.88
C LEU A 128 -0.47 -3.03 -1.46
N PHE A 129 0.21 -3.59 -0.46
CA PHE A 129 -0.13 -3.38 0.93
C PHE A 129 1.10 -3.47 1.83
N VAL A 130 0.98 -2.95 3.03
CA VAL A 130 1.91 -3.15 4.14
C VAL A 130 1.21 -3.90 5.27
N SER A 131 1.98 -4.68 6.02
CA SER A 131 1.48 -5.34 7.24
C SER A 131 1.94 -4.55 8.45
N ASP A 132 0.99 -4.18 9.32
CA ASP A 132 1.25 -3.48 10.57
C ASP A 132 0.31 -4.01 11.65
N TYR A 133 0.86 -4.38 12.82
CA TYR A 133 0.13 -4.99 13.95
C TYR A 133 -0.82 -6.14 13.56
N GLY A 134 -0.40 -6.98 12.59
CA GLY A 134 -1.19 -8.13 12.11
C GLY A 134 -2.28 -7.77 11.10
N MET A 135 -2.52 -6.50 10.82
CA MET A 135 -3.46 -6.03 9.81
C MET A 135 -2.75 -5.71 8.49
N GLN A 136 -3.49 -5.75 7.38
CA GLN A 136 -3.01 -5.40 6.06
C GLN A 136 -3.64 -4.08 5.62
N TYR A 137 -2.79 -3.08 5.37
CA TYR A 137 -3.21 -1.76 4.91
C TYR A 137 -2.80 -1.56 3.45
N SER A 138 -3.77 -1.24 2.60
CA SER A 138 -3.47 -0.83 1.23
C SER A 138 -2.56 0.41 1.23
N ILE A 139 -1.56 0.46 0.35
CA ILE A 139 -0.75 1.68 0.19
C ILE A 139 -1.60 2.87 -0.27
N LEU A 140 -2.74 2.62 -0.93
CA LEU A 140 -3.68 3.65 -1.38
C LEU A 140 -4.36 4.40 -0.22
N SER A 141 -4.47 3.78 0.97
CA SER A 141 -5.07 4.43 2.15
C SER A 141 -4.30 5.68 2.60
N ARG A 142 -3.00 5.76 2.30
CA ARG A 142 -2.19 6.97 2.60
C ARG A 142 -2.61 8.20 1.80
N TYR A 143 -3.28 7.99 0.68
CA TYR A 143 -3.81 9.05 -0.20
C TYR A 143 -5.30 9.34 0.08
N GLY A 144 -5.88 8.77 1.15
CA GLY A 144 -7.33 8.87 1.38
C GLY A 144 -8.18 8.07 0.39
N ILE A 145 -7.56 7.19 -0.40
CA ILE A 145 -8.27 6.34 -1.34
C ILE A 145 -8.81 5.13 -0.58
N LYS A 146 -10.08 4.83 -0.77
CA LYS A 146 -10.77 3.70 -0.14
C LYS A 146 -10.09 2.36 -0.47
N ASN A 147 -10.24 1.39 0.42
CA ASN A 147 -9.78 0.03 0.17
C ASN A 147 -10.34 -0.49 -1.15
N HIS A 148 -9.49 -1.14 -1.96
CA HIS A 148 -9.83 -1.64 -3.29
C HIS A 148 -10.19 -0.55 -4.32
N GLY A 149 -9.71 0.70 -4.12
CA GLY A 149 -9.83 1.77 -5.12
C GLY A 149 -9.25 1.34 -6.47
N VAL A 150 -9.96 1.64 -7.55
CA VAL A 150 -9.62 1.21 -8.91
C VAL A 150 -9.13 2.41 -9.72
N PRO A 151 -7.92 2.32 -10.31
CA PRO A 151 -7.43 3.36 -11.22
C PRO A 151 -8.42 3.60 -12.37
N GLY A 152 -8.58 4.86 -12.77
CA GLY A 152 -9.55 5.28 -13.80
C GLY A 152 -10.99 5.44 -13.29
N LYS A 153 -11.31 4.89 -12.13
CA LYS A 153 -12.64 4.94 -11.53
C LYS A 153 -12.68 5.71 -10.21
N ASP A 154 -11.77 5.42 -9.31
CA ASP A 154 -11.72 6.02 -7.98
C ASP A 154 -10.63 7.07 -7.88
N PHE A 155 -9.55 6.89 -8.65
CA PHE A 155 -8.44 7.84 -8.76
C PHE A 155 -7.75 7.70 -10.13
N LEU A 156 -6.91 8.68 -10.47
CA LEU A 156 -6.08 8.69 -11.68
C LEU A 156 -4.62 8.87 -11.32
N PHE A 157 -3.75 8.26 -12.12
CA PHE A 157 -2.37 8.67 -12.24
C PHE A 157 -2.29 9.76 -13.30
N VAL A 158 -1.95 11.00 -12.90
CA VAL A 158 -2.01 12.19 -13.78
C VAL A 158 -1.04 12.07 -14.96
N ASN A 159 0.13 11.46 -14.74
CA ASN A 159 1.14 11.21 -15.77
C ASN A 159 1.01 9.83 -16.44
N GLU A 160 -0.09 9.10 -16.16
CA GLU A 160 -0.37 7.75 -16.68
C GLU A 160 0.62 6.66 -16.23
N ASP A 161 1.59 6.95 -15.35
CA ASP A 161 2.53 5.97 -14.79
C ASP A 161 1.92 5.31 -13.52
N PRO A 162 1.47 4.04 -13.58
CA PRO A 162 0.84 3.36 -12.44
C PRO A 162 1.84 2.95 -11.36
N THR A 163 3.13 3.26 -11.54
CA THR A 163 4.17 3.03 -10.55
C THR A 163 4.57 4.30 -9.80
N ASP A 164 4.09 5.46 -10.23
CA ASP A 164 4.39 6.75 -9.63
C ASP A 164 3.32 7.16 -8.61
N TYR A 165 3.59 6.84 -7.35
CA TYR A 165 2.73 7.11 -6.20
C TYR A 165 3.05 8.45 -5.51
N ARG A 166 3.70 9.41 -6.19
CA ARG A 166 3.88 10.75 -5.63
C ARG A 166 2.53 11.47 -5.55
N TYR A 167 2.33 12.26 -4.48
CA TYR A 167 1.06 12.96 -4.23
C TYR A 167 0.60 13.80 -5.41
N SER A 168 1.54 14.48 -6.09
CA SER A 168 1.25 15.29 -7.27
C SER A 168 0.71 14.49 -8.47
N ASN A 169 0.96 13.17 -8.49
CA ASN A 169 0.52 12.28 -9.56
C ASN A 169 -0.79 11.56 -9.28
N ILE A 170 -1.29 11.59 -8.04
CA ILE A 170 -2.53 10.92 -7.66
C ILE A 170 -3.65 11.94 -7.55
N LYS A 171 -4.67 11.78 -8.40
CA LYS A 171 -5.90 12.58 -8.37
C LYS A 171 -7.08 11.70 -8.00
N ILE A 172 -7.70 11.98 -6.84
CA ILE A 172 -8.91 11.28 -6.40
C ILE A 172 -10.10 11.76 -7.25
N ILE A 173 -10.86 10.80 -7.80
CA ILE A 173 -12.08 11.05 -8.58
C ILE A 173 -13.32 10.75 -7.74
N ASN A 174 -13.24 9.73 -6.89
CA ASN A 174 -14.35 9.20 -6.12
C ASN A 174 -13.91 8.95 -4.67
N PRO A 175 -14.06 9.95 -3.78
CA PRO A 175 -13.56 9.88 -2.42
C PRO A 175 -14.42 8.99 -1.49
N TYR A 176 -15.71 8.73 -1.87
CA TYR A 176 -16.68 8.14 -0.96
C TYR A 176 -16.85 6.64 -1.14
N ALA A 177 -16.92 5.91 -0.01
CA ALA A 177 -17.25 4.49 0.03
C ALA A 177 -18.69 4.26 -0.42
N GLY A 178 -18.93 3.19 -1.18
CA GLY A 178 -20.27 2.86 -1.69
C GLY A 178 -20.79 3.76 -2.79
N VAL A 179 -20.03 4.79 -3.20
CA VAL A 179 -20.38 5.71 -4.27
C VAL A 179 -19.63 5.35 -5.55
N THR A 180 -20.30 5.43 -6.68
CA THR A 180 -19.72 5.23 -8.01
C THR A 180 -20.12 6.37 -8.93
N ARG A 181 -19.14 7.07 -9.51
CA ARG A 181 -19.38 8.08 -10.54
C ARG A 181 -19.80 7.41 -11.84
N LEU A 182 -20.88 7.87 -12.44
CA LEU A 182 -21.42 7.41 -13.72
C LEU A 182 -21.62 8.62 -14.66
N THR A 183 -21.73 8.33 -15.95
CA THR A 183 -22.16 9.31 -16.94
C THR A 183 -23.47 8.82 -17.55
N GLU A 184 -24.56 9.55 -17.36
CA GLU A 184 -25.87 9.28 -17.93
C GLU A 184 -26.31 10.47 -18.78
N ASN A 185 -26.66 10.24 -20.03
CA ASN A 185 -27.06 11.26 -20.97
C ASN A 185 -26.13 12.49 -21.05
N GLY A 186 -24.81 12.24 -20.99
CA GLY A 186 -23.78 13.28 -21.01
C GLY A 186 -23.59 14.05 -19.68
N LYS A 187 -24.37 13.75 -18.65
CA LYS A 187 -24.26 14.34 -17.31
C LYS A 187 -23.53 13.38 -16.36
N THR A 188 -22.72 13.95 -15.48
CA THR A 188 -22.13 13.20 -14.37
C THR A 188 -23.17 13.00 -13.28
N VAL A 189 -23.35 11.75 -12.84
CA VAL A 189 -24.22 11.37 -11.71
C VAL A 189 -23.49 10.38 -10.81
N TYR A 190 -24.01 10.18 -9.60
CA TYR A 190 -23.36 9.36 -8.58
C TYR A 190 -24.33 8.31 -8.05
N GLN A 191 -24.00 7.05 -8.26
CA GLN A 191 -24.78 5.93 -7.76
C GLN A 191 -24.29 5.51 -6.38
N ALA A 192 -25.20 5.48 -5.39
CA ALA A 192 -24.93 4.89 -4.08
C ALA A 192 -25.31 3.40 -4.09
N LYS A 193 -24.44 2.55 -3.55
CA LYS A 193 -24.65 1.10 -3.38
C LYS A 193 -24.10 0.62 -2.05
N ILE A 194 -24.84 -0.28 -1.38
CA ILE A 194 -24.35 -1.02 -0.22
C ILE A 194 -24.26 -2.51 -0.55
N HIS A 195 -23.24 -3.18 -0.01
CA HIS A 195 -23.09 -4.63 -0.11
C HIS A 195 -23.25 -5.26 1.28
N ILE A 196 -24.27 -6.11 1.43
CA ILE A 196 -24.48 -6.94 2.64
C ILE A 196 -24.30 -8.42 2.24
N ASN A 197 -25.35 -9.12 1.84
CA ASN A 197 -25.29 -10.45 1.21
C ASN A 197 -25.53 -10.37 -0.30
N GLY A 198 -25.31 -9.22 -0.90
CA GLY A 198 -25.53 -8.81 -2.28
C GLY A 198 -25.48 -7.30 -2.38
N TYR A 199 -25.54 -6.77 -3.59
CA TYR A 199 -25.54 -5.34 -3.84
C TYR A 199 -26.97 -4.78 -3.86
N PHE A 200 -27.21 -3.73 -3.07
CA PHE A 200 -28.41 -2.93 -3.10
C PHE A 200 -28.09 -1.54 -3.65
N SER A 201 -28.79 -1.12 -4.71
CA SER A 201 -28.76 0.26 -5.17
C SER A 201 -29.56 1.12 -4.21
N LEU A 202 -28.97 2.23 -3.78
CA LEU A 202 -29.58 3.18 -2.84
C LEU A 202 -30.08 4.44 -3.54
N GLY A 203 -29.84 4.57 -4.84
CA GLY A 203 -30.25 5.70 -5.67
C GLY A 203 -29.14 6.23 -6.55
N ILE A 204 -29.52 7.18 -7.41
CA ILE A 204 -28.62 7.98 -8.26
C ILE A 204 -28.83 9.44 -7.89
N TYR A 205 -27.73 10.17 -7.70
CA TYR A 205 -27.70 11.54 -7.19
C TYR A 205 -26.88 12.43 -8.11
N GLU A 206 -27.23 13.70 -8.16
CA GLU A 206 -26.48 14.69 -8.96
C GLU A 206 -25.14 15.07 -8.30
N GLN A 207 -25.04 14.90 -6.98
CA GLN A 207 -23.86 15.23 -6.19
C GLN A 207 -23.31 13.99 -5.48
N ASP A 208 -22.00 13.87 -5.42
CA ASP A 208 -21.31 12.73 -4.79
C ASP A 208 -21.55 12.66 -3.29
N TYR A 209 -21.60 13.81 -2.60
CA TYR A 209 -21.86 13.86 -1.17
C TYR A 209 -23.30 13.41 -0.81
N LEU A 210 -24.32 13.66 -1.65
CA LEU A 210 -25.67 13.14 -1.42
C LEU A 210 -25.68 11.60 -1.52
N ALA A 211 -24.99 11.05 -2.51
CA ALA A 211 -24.81 9.60 -2.62
C ALA A 211 -24.05 9.02 -1.39
N ALA A 212 -23.07 9.76 -0.85
CA ALA A 212 -22.34 9.38 0.34
C ALA A 212 -23.19 9.40 1.61
N ILE A 213 -24.07 10.41 1.75
CA ILE A 213 -25.04 10.49 2.86
C ILE A 213 -26.06 9.33 2.77
N ALA A 214 -26.55 9.03 1.57
CA ALA A 214 -27.45 7.89 1.36
C ALA A 214 -26.79 6.56 1.73
N TYR A 215 -25.51 6.40 1.41
CA TYR A 215 -24.73 5.24 1.84
C TYR A 215 -24.58 5.17 3.37
N ASN A 216 -24.23 6.27 4.05
CA ASN A 216 -24.14 6.32 5.49
C ASN A 216 -25.47 5.95 6.16
N LYS A 217 -26.57 6.55 5.69
CA LYS A 217 -27.94 6.25 6.18
C LYS A 217 -28.28 4.77 6.05
N ALA A 218 -27.93 4.17 4.92
CA ALA A 218 -28.13 2.73 4.70
C ALA A 218 -27.29 1.89 5.66
N CYS A 219 -26.04 2.27 5.91
CA CYS A 219 -25.17 1.57 6.86
C CYS A 219 -25.70 1.63 8.29
N ASP A 220 -26.19 2.80 8.72
CA ASP A 220 -26.74 3.00 10.07
C ASP A 220 -28.01 2.16 10.26
N LEU A 221 -28.91 2.13 9.28
CA LEU A 221 -30.07 1.27 9.31
C LEU A 221 -29.70 -0.22 9.36
N ALA A 222 -28.71 -0.65 8.57
CA ALA A 222 -28.23 -2.02 8.60
C ALA A 222 -27.69 -2.41 9.99
N LYS A 223 -26.88 -1.54 10.59
CA LYS A 223 -26.38 -1.74 11.97
C LYS A 223 -27.51 -1.77 12.99
N GLY A 224 -28.48 -0.87 12.88
CA GLY A 224 -29.66 -0.83 13.74
C GLY A 224 -30.52 -2.10 13.67
N MET A 225 -30.49 -2.82 12.57
CA MET A 225 -31.12 -4.13 12.37
C MET A 225 -30.24 -5.31 12.78
N GLY A 226 -29.11 -5.08 13.45
CA GLY A 226 -28.23 -6.13 13.97
C GLY A 226 -27.32 -6.78 12.94
N ILE A 227 -27.12 -6.18 11.75
CA ILE A 227 -26.18 -6.69 10.75
C ILE A 227 -24.75 -6.42 11.23
N ALA A 228 -24.06 -7.47 11.65
CA ALA A 228 -22.70 -7.45 12.19
C ALA A 228 -21.65 -7.31 11.08
N LYS A 229 -21.75 -6.27 10.26
CA LYS A 229 -20.78 -5.95 9.22
C LYS A 229 -20.21 -4.56 9.43
N GLU A 230 -18.89 -4.45 9.36
CA GLU A 230 -18.20 -3.17 9.38
C GLU A 230 -18.39 -2.45 8.03
N PHE A 231 -18.90 -1.23 8.10
CA PHE A 231 -19.07 -0.33 6.96
C PHE A 231 -18.19 0.89 7.14
N PRO A 232 -17.41 1.31 6.11
CA PRO A 232 -16.69 2.57 6.13
C PRO A 232 -17.69 3.74 6.27
N VAL A 233 -17.36 4.72 7.10
CA VAL A 233 -18.14 5.95 7.23
C VAL A 233 -17.60 7.00 6.26
N ASN A 234 -18.47 7.66 5.51
CA ASN A 234 -18.11 8.79 4.68
C ASN A 234 -18.19 10.07 5.49
N TYR A 235 -17.08 10.80 5.58
CA TYR A 235 -17.05 12.14 6.18
C TYR A 235 -17.17 13.20 5.08
N ILE A 236 -18.03 14.19 5.30
CA ILE A 236 -18.30 15.28 4.35
C ILE A 236 -17.94 16.60 5.07
N ASP A 237 -16.64 16.93 5.03
CA ASP A 237 -16.04 17.96 5.87
C ASP A 237 -16.53 19.39 5.60
N PHE A 238 -17.13 19.65 4.42
CA PHE A 238 -17.61 20.98 4.06
C PHE A 238 -19.07 21.25 4.48
N LEU A 239 -19.79 20.23 5.01
CA LEU A 239 -21.14 20.41 5.58
C LEU A 239 -21.04 20.62 7.09
N SER A 240 -21.83 21.56 7.60
CA SER A 240 -22.09 21.66 9.02
C SER A 240 -22.91 20.46 9.53
N ALA A 241 -22.86 20.19 10.83
CA ALA A 241 -23.63 19.11 11.43
C ALA A 241 -25.17 19.26 11.19
N SER A 242 -25.68 20.50 11.17
CA SER A 242 -27.09 20.78 10.87
C SER A 242 -27.43 20.45 9.42
N GLU A 243 -26.66 20.97 8.47
CA GLU A 243 -26.87 20.70 7.05
C GLU A 243 -26.80 19.20 6.73
N TYR A 244 -25.85 18.49 7.35
CA TYR A 244 -25.75 17.04 7.21
C TYR A 244 -27.00 16.34 7.77
N ALA A 245 -27.50 16.74 8.95
CA ALA A 245 -28.65 16.13 9.60
C ALA A 245 -29.94 16.37 8.77
N ASP A 246 -30.10 17.57 8.20
CA ASP A 246 -31.25 17.90 7.35
C ASP A 246 -31.23 17.03 6.09
N LEU A 247 -30.13 16.98 5.36
CA LEU A 247 -29.95 16.15 4.18
C LEU A 247 -30.14 14.65 4.49
N TYR A 248 -29.59 14.19 5.61
CA TYR A 248 -29.73 12.81 6.06
C TYR A 248 -31.19 12.45 6.34
N SER A 249 -31.94 13.35 6.95
CA SER A 249 -33.35 13.14 7.28
C SER A 249 -34.22 13.10 6.02
N ASP A 250 -34.00 14.00 5.08
CA ASP A 250 -34.77 14.15 3.84
C ASP A 250 -34.54 13.01 2.83
N LEU A 251 -33.33 12.37 2.87
CA LEU A 251 -33.03 11.27 1.97
C LEU A 251 -33.91 10.05 2.22
N ILE A 252 -34.66 9.63 1.21
CA ILE A 252 -35.50 8.42 1.23
C ILE A 252 -34.74 7.30 0.54
N LEU A 253 -34.50 6.18 1.26
CA LEU A 253 -33.90 5.00 0.67
C LEU A 253 -34.93 4.14 -0.05
N PRO A 254 -34.51 3.36 -1.07
CA PRO A 254 -35.42 2.55 -1.86
C PRO A 254 -36.18 1.51 -1.02
N GLU A 255 -37.47 1.33 -1.29
CA GLU A 255 -38.33 0.36 -0.61
C GLU A 255 -37.77 -1.07 -0.62
N LYS A 256 -37.11 -1.47 -1.71
CA LYS A 256 -36.44 -2.78 -1.83
C LYS A 256 -35.37 -2.98 -0.77
N TYR A 257 -34.66 -1.93 -0.40
CA TYR A 257 -33.65 -1.99 0.66
C TYR A 257 -34.31 -2.05 2.04
N ALA A 258 -35.35 -1.25 2.27
CA ALA A 258 -36.11 -1.27 3.51
C ALA A 258 -36.78 -2.64 3.76
N ALA A 259 -37.40 -3.23 2.74
CA ALA A 259 -37.99 -4.57 2.81
C ALA A 259 -36.95 -5.65 3.12
N TYR A 260 -35.75 -5.56 2.53
CA TYR A 260 -34.65 -6.47 2.85
C TYR A 260 -34.24 -6.38 4.33
N LEU A 261 -34.09 -5.17 4.86
CA LEU A 261 -33.73 -4.96 6.26
C LEU A 261 -34.80 -5.52 7.20
N SER A 262 -36.09 -5.33 6.86
CA SER A 262 -37.21 -5.85 7.68
C SER A 262 -37.18 -7.39 7.78
N SER A 263 -36.62 -8.09 6.81
CA SER A 263 -36.48 -9.55 6.84
C SER A 263 -35.50 -10.06 7.92
N PHE A 264 -34.67 -9.20 8.50
CA PHE A 264 -33.79 -9.52 9.62
C PHE A 264 -34.48 -9.44 10.98
N LEU A 265 -35.57 -8.68 11.13
CA LEU A 265 -36.32 -8.59 12.36
C LEU A 265 -37.10 -9.87 12.72
N HIS A 266 -37.25 -10.78 11.77
CA HIS A 266 -37.98 -12.02 11.92
C HIS A 266 -37.10 -13.28 11.98
N ARG A 267 -35.79 -13.08 12.14
CA ARG A 267 -34.81 -14.14 12.36
C ARG A 267 -34.24 -14.08 13.76
#